data_e2f11745876b2d02fe7a300cf96c40ee
#
_entry.id   e2f11745876b2d02fe7a300cf96c40ee
#
_cell.length_a   1.000
_cell.length_b   1.000
_cell.length_c   1.000
_cell.angle_alpha   90.00
_cell.angle_beta   90.00
_cell.angle_gamma   90.00
#
_symmetry.space_group_name_H-M   'P 1'
#
loop_
_entity.id
_entity.type
_entity.pdbx_description
1 polymer ?
#
loop_
_entity_poly.entity_id
_entity_poly.type
_entity_poly.pdbx_seq_one_letter_code
_entity_poly.pdbx_strand_id
1 'polypeptide(L)'
;MTSRPQARPPIWRDARRLEIIAQAFFVLLLALAVWGSAVTLERSFIRQNIRLNWGFFRQPAGFQISALTWTIDLETWRFKKYEPTDSYGEAMIAGVVNTLKVAALGITLATVVGVLIGVLRLSRNWLVNRLALAYVEFLRNTPLLVQLFFWYFAVFLQLPDGSAQHPPLRFFNDFILLTNSGLVFGGTVVERFNRLIVDGGLQLTTEFAAVVVGLAAYTSSFIAEIIRGGILAVSRGQMEAARSLGLTYGLALRLIVLPQALRIIIPPLGSQFLNLTKNSSLALGIGYAEFLTAANTVSSQSFRSLETFTIVTLGYLIISLVISAILNLIRSRIGVPAT
;
A
#
# COMPACT_ATOMS: atom_id res chain seq x y z
N MET A 1 28.61 -40.36 -47.37
CA MET A 1 27.29 -40.44 -46.75
C MET A 1 26.64 -39.08 -46.88
N THR A 2 25.77 -38.89 -47.88
CA THR A 2 25.06 -37.66 -48.15
C THR A 2 23.84 -37.57 -47.24
N SER A 3 23.84 -36.63 -46.29
CA SER A 3 22.69 -36.35 -45.43
C SER A 3 21.51 -35.84 -46.27
N ARG A 4 20.44 -36.62 -46.36
CA ARG A 4 19.18 -36.18 -46.99
C ARG A 4 18.66 -34.95 -46.23
N PRO A 5 18.26 -33.87 -46.91
CA PRO A 5 17.65 -32.74 -46.23
C PRO A 5 16.32 -33.19 -45.59
N GLN A 6 16.21 -33.06 -44.27
CA GLN A 6 14.95 -33.32 -43.57
C GLN A 6 13.88 -32.39 -44.13
N ALA A 7 12.83 -32.95 -44.73
CA ALA A 7 11.69 -32.20 -45.24
C ALA A 7 11.05 -31.43 -44.05
N ARG A 8 10.91 -30.11 -44.18
CA ARG A 8 10.26 -29.26 -43.17
C ARG A 8 8.83 -29.75 -42.95
N PRO A 9 8.39 -29.97 -41.70
CA PRO A 9 7.03 -30.43 -41.47
C PRO A 9 6.05 -29.40 -41.99
N PRO A 10 4.85 -29.84 -42.52
CA PRO A 10 3.82 -28.94 -42.98
C PRO A 10 3.38 -28.00 -41.84
N ILE A 11 2.89 -26.78 -42.19
CA ILE A 11 2.59 -25.68 -41.28
C ILE A 11 1.69 -26.11 -40.11
N TRP A 12 0.74 -27.01 -40.35
CA TRP A 12 -0.18 -27.56 -39.33
C TRP A 12 0.43 -28.62 -38.40
N ARG A 13 1.69 -29.02 -38.61
CA ARG A 13 2.46 -29.93 -37.71
C ARG A 13 3.65 -29.26 -37.04
N ASP A 14 3.93 -28.01 -37.40
CA ASP A 14 4.99 -27.22 -36.81
C ASP A 14 4.43 -26.51 -35.57
N ALA A 15 4.64 -27.05 -34.37
CA ALA A 15 4.14 -26.52 -33.10
C ALA A 15 4.52 -25.05 -32.89
N ARG A 16 5.74 -24.65 -33.30
CA ARG A 16 6.22 -23.27 -33.15
C ARG A 16 5.48 -22.27 -34.04
N ARG A 17 5.11 -22.68 -35.25
CA ARG A 17 4.30 -21.84 -36.16
C ARG A 17 2.85 -21.74 -35.70
N LEU A 18 2.28 -22.86 -35.23
CA LEU A 18 0.94 -22.87 -34.67
C LEU A 18 0.85 -21.97 -33.42
N GLU A 19 1.87 -21.98 -32.55
CA GLU A 19 1.94 -21.09 -31.40
C GLU A 19 1.98 -19.61 -31.81
N ILE A 20 2.81 -19.24 -32.78
CA ILE A 20 2.87 -17.88 -33.32
C ILE A 20 1.53 -17.47 -33.95
N ILE A 21 0.88 -18.34 -34.72
CA ILE A 21 -0.42 -18.08 -35.31
C ILE A 21 -1.49 -17.89 -34.23
N ALA A 22 -1.51 -18.73 -33.21
CA ALA A 22 -2.44 -18.63 -32.09
C ALA A 22 -2.22 -17.33 -31.28
N GLN A 23 -0.96 -16.95 -31.03
CA GLN A 23 -0.63 -15.68 -30.39
C GLN A 23 -1.07 -14.47 -31.23
N ALA A 24 -0.77 -14.49 -32.55
CA ALA A 24 -1.20 -13.41 -33.44
C ALA A 24 -2.73 -13.30 -33.52
N PHE A 25 -3.44 -14.42 -33.58
CA PHE A 25 -4.89 -14.47 -33.57
C PHE A 25 -5.46 -13.93 -32.25
N PHE A 26 -4.87 -14.32 -31.11
CA PHE A 26 -5.27 -13.79 -29.80
C PHE A 26 -5.08 -12.26 -29.71
N VAL A 27 -3.91 -11.76 -30.15
CA VAL A 27 -3.62 -10.32 -30.17
C VAL A 27 -4.61 -9.58 -31.09
N LEU A 28 -4.94 -10.17 -32.27
CA LEU A 28 -5.92 -9.59 -33.16
C LEU A 28 -7.31 -9.53 -32.54
N LEU A 29 -7.77 -10.62 -31.90
CA LEU A 29 -9.05 -10.63 -31.17
C LEU A 29 -9.09 -9.58 -30.06
N LEU A 30 -8.01 -9.48 -29.29
CA LEU A 30 -7.89 -8.47 -28.25
C LEU A 30 -7.94 -7.04 -28.82
N ALA A 31 -7.22 -6.80 -29.91
CA ALA A 31 -7.24 -5.51 -30.59
C ALA A 31 -8.63 -5.17 -31.14
N LEU A 32 -9.35 -6.13 -31.75
CA LEU A 32 -10.71 -5.95 -32.19
C LEU A 32 -11.70 -5.69 -31.05
N ALA A 33 -11.54 -6.37 -29.91
CA ALA A 33 -12.35 -6.15 -28.71
C ALA A 33 -12.13 -4.75 -28.14
N VAL A 34 -10.88 -4.31 -28.03
CA VAL A 34 -10.52 -2.95 -27.58
C VAL A 34 -11.07 -1.90 -28.55
N TRP A 35 -10.89 -2.10 -29.84
CA TRP A 35 -11.41 -1.18 -30.86
C TRP A 35 -12.94 -1.10 -30.86
N GLY A 36 -13.62 -2.24 -30.79
CA GLY A 36 -15.09 -2.30 -30.69
C GLY A 36 -15.62 -1.60 -29.45
N SER A 37 -14.92 -1.79 -28.30
CA SER A 37 -15.23 -1.08 -27.06
C SER A 37 -15.03 0.43 -27.19
N ALA A 38 -13.93 0.87 -27.80
CA ALA A 38 -13.64 2.28 -28.03
C ALA A 38 -14.71 2.95 -28.91
N VAL A 39 -15.09 2.29 -30.02
CA VAL A 39 -16.17 2.79 -30.92
C VAL A 39 -17.52 2.86 -30.21
N THR A 40 -17.83 1.87 -29.37
CA THR A 40 -19.06 1.85 -28.58
C THR A 40 -19.09 2.96 -27.55
N LEU A 41 -17.96 3.20 -26.86
CA LEU A 41 -17.80 4.31 -25.92
C LEU A 41 -17.96 5.66 -26.61
N GLU A 42 -17.29 5.87 -27.75
CA GLU A 42 -17.42 7.10 -28.54
C GLU A 42 -18.87 7.39 -28.93
N ARG A 43 -19.57 6.38 -29.47
CA ARG A 43 -21.00 6.49 -29.83
C ARG A 43 -21.87 6.80 -28.59
N SER A 44 -21.56 6.21 -27.43
CA SER A 44 -22.29 6.45 -26.20
C SER A 44 -22.05 7.88 -25.70
N PHE A 45 -20.83 8.39 -25.80
CA PHE A 45 -20.49 9.78 -25.42
C PHE A 45 -21.23 10.79 -26.29
N ILE A 46 -21.26 10.55 -27.63
CA ILE A 46 -22.00 11.40 -28.59
C ILE A 46 -23.50 11.37 -28.26
N ARG A 47 -24.10 10.18 -28.07
CA ARG A 47 -25.54 10.03 -27.78
C ARG A 47 -25.94 10.70 -26.46
N GLN A 48 -25.09 10.64 -25.43
CA GLN A 48 -25.36 11.20 -24.12
C GLN A 48 -24.86 12.63 -23.97
N ASN A 49 -24.35 13.24 -25.05
CA ASN A 49 -23.74 14.57 -25.04
C ASN A 49 -22.68 14.77 -23.96
N ILE A 50 -21.94 13.70 -23.65
CA ILE A 50 -20.86 13.74 -22.66
C ILE A 50 -19.64 14.36 -23.33
N ARG A 51 -19.24 15.54 -22.85
CA ARG A 51 -18.01 16.23 -23.27
C ARG A 51 -17.03 16.21 -22.12
N LEU A 52 -15.86 15.64 -22.34
CA LEU A 52 -14.77 15.71 -21.39
C LEU A 52 -14.35 17.18 -21.19
N ASN A 53 -14.30 17.61 -19.96
CA ASN A 53 -13.91 18.97 -19.59
C ASN A 53 -12.92 18.93 -18.42
N TRP A 54 -11.68 19.14 -18.71
CA TRP A 54 -10.60 19.16 -17.70
C TRP A 54 -10.48 20.47 -16.93
N GLY A 55 -11.17 21.52 -17.37
CA GLY A 55 -11.15 22.85 -16.72
C GLY A 55 -11.74 22.84 -15.31
N PHE A 56 -12.58 21.86 -14.98
CA PHE A 56 -13.18 21.78 -13.65
C PHE A 56 -12.17 21.60 -12.52
N PHE A 57 -10.97 21.05 -12.80
CA PHE A 57 -9.93 20.90 -11.80
C PHE A 57 -9.46 22.18 -11.15
N ARG A 58 -9.66 23.32 -11.80
CA ARG A 58 -9.34 24.65 -11.28
C ARG A 58 -10.50 25.30 -10.52
N GLN A 59 -11.67 24.66 -10.49
CA GLN A 59 -12.82 25.17 -9.74
C GLN A 59 -12.63 24.92 -8.24
N PRO A 60 -13.13 25.81 -7.36
CA PRO A 60 -13.07 25.61 -5.92
C PRO A 60 -13.76 24.31 -5.50
N ALA A 61 -13.13 23.58 -4.60
CA ALA A 61 -13.62 22.29 -4.15
C ALA A 61 -14.85 22.40 -3.22
N GLY A 62 -14.86 23.38 -2.32
CA GLY A 62 -15.99 23.64 -1.44
C GLY A 62 -16.18 22.63 -0.30
N PHE A 63 -15.25 21.68 -0.10
CA PHE A 63 -15.34 20.67 0.96
C PHE A 63 -14.04 20.56 1.75
N GLN A 64 -14.18 20.13 3.02
CA GLN A 64 -13.05 19.93 3.92
C GLN A 64 -12.48 18.52 3.74
N ILE A 65 -11.17 18.45 3.63
CA ILE A 65 -10.38 17.24 3.86
C ILE A 65 -9.79 17.36 5.27
N SER A 66 -9.62 16.26 6.00
CA SER A 66 -9.11 16.22 7.39
C SER A 66 -8.13 17.36 7.75
N ALA A 67 -8.21 17.89 8.96
CA ALA A 67 -7.60 19.15 9.44
C ALA A 67 -6.06 19.30 9.23
N LEU A 68 -5.33 18.23 8.96
CA LEU A 68 -3.86 18.22 8.79
C LEU A 68 -3.42 17.73 7.40
N THR A 69 -4.23 18.02 6.39
CA THR A 69 -3.91 17.59 5.04
C THR A 69 -3.13 18.68 4.32
N TRP A 70 -2.03 18.29 3.71
CA TRP A 70 -1.18 19.15 2.88
C TRP A 70 -1.48 18.91 1.42
N THR A 71 -1.41 19.96 0.63
CA THR A 71 -1.52 19.91 -0.82
C THR A 71 -0.37 20.67 -1.48
N ILE A 72 -0.31 20.64 -2.79
CA ILE A 72 0.57 21.47 -3.60
C ILE A 72 -0.30 22.49 -4.31
N ASP A 73 -0.04 23.76 -4.08
CA ASP A 73 -0.64 24.85 -4.81
C ASP A 73 -0.29 24.74 -6.30
N LEU A 74 -1.31 24.63 -7.16
CA LEU A 74 -1.12 24.39 -8.60
C LEU A 74 -0.62 25.62 -9.38
N GLU A 75 -0.65 26.81 -8.75
CA GLU A 75 -0.14 28.04 -9.37
C GLU A 75 1.32 28.29 -8.98
N THR A 76 1.65 28.10 -7.68
CA THR A 76 2.96 28.44 -7.13
C THR A 76 3.88 27.22 -6.96
N TRP A 77 3.37 26.01 -7.11
CA TRP A 77 4.08 24.74 -6.88
C TRP A 77 4.67 24.60 -5.48
N ARG A 78 4.07 25.26 -4.48
CA ARG A 78 4.50 25.21 -3.08
C ARG A 78 3.60 24.33 -2.25
N PHE A 79 4.17 23.67 -1.27
CA PHE A 79 3.40 22.97 -0.26
C PHE A 79 2.63 23.96 0.59
N LYS A 80 1.32 23.74 0.73
CA LYS A 80 0.42 24.50 1.61
C LYS A 80 -0.52 23.57 2.33
N LYS A 81 -1.15 24.05 3.39
CA LYS A 81 -2.27 23.37 4.02
C LYS A 81 -3.48 23.45 3.08
N TYR A 82 -4.20 22.35 2.93
CA TYR A 82 -5.41 22.33 2.12
C TYR A 82 -6.54 23.08 2.83
N GLU A 83 -7.25 23.89 2.08
CA GLU A 83 -8.43 24.64 2.50
C GLU A 83 -9.61 24.39 1.54
N PRO A 84 -10.89 24.52 2.00
CA PRO A 84 -12.07 24.31 1.14
C PRO A 84 -12.14 25.25 -0.07
N THR A 85 -11.45 26.38 -0.02
CA THR A 85 -11.34 27.34 -1.13
C THR A 85 -10.39 26.88 -2.24
N ASP A 86 -9.58 25.85 -1.97
CA ASP A 86 -8.67 25.28 -2.94
C ASP A 86 -9.43 24.53 -4.04
N SER A 87 -8.74 24.29 -5.15
CA SER A 87 -9.34 23.66 -6.32
C SER A 87 -9.55 22.14 -6.15
N TYR A 88 -10.42 21.56 -6.99
CA TYR A 88 -10.59 20.10 -7.07
C TYR A 88 -9.26 19.37 -7.35
N GLY A 89 -8.39 19.95 -8.17
CA GLY A 89 -7.06 19.39 -8.43
C GLY A 89 -6.21 19.33 -7.16
N GLU A 90 -6.21 20.40 -6.38
CA GLU A 90 -5.49 20.47 -5.09
C GLU A 90 -6.08 19.52 -4.04
N ALA A 91 -7.41 19.33 -4.03
CA ALA A 91 -8.08 18.33 -3.21
C ALA A 91 -7.61 16.89 -3.56
N MET A 92 -7.48 16.59 -4.84
CA MET A 92 -6.98 15.28 -5.28
C MET A 92 -5.50 15.08 -4.93
N ILE A 93 -4.66 16.11 -5.07
CA ILE A 93 -3.26 16.08 -4.62
C ILE A 93 -3.17 15.87 -3.12
N ALA A 94 -4.04 16.52 -2.34
CA ALA A 94 -4.15 16.29 -0.90
C ALA A 94 -4.44 14.82 -0.57
N GLY A 95 -5.33 14.18 -1.33
CA GLY A 95 -5.60 12.75 -1.26
C GLY A 95 -4.37 11.89 -1.57
N VAL A 96 -3.59 12.25 -2.61
CA VAL A 96 -2.31 11.57 -2.93
C VAL A 96 -1.31 11.69 -1.77
N VAL A 97 -1.16 12.88 -1.20
CA VAL A 97 -0.28 13.10 -0.03
C VAL A 97 -0.70 12.23 1.15
N ASN A 98 -2.00 12.10 1.40
CA ASN A 98 -2.53 11.23 2.47
C ASN A 98 -2.27 9.75 2.16
N THR A 99 -2.45 9.30 0.92
CA THR A 99 -2.07 7.94 0.48
C THR A 99 -0.59 7.66 0.74
N LEU A 100 0.30 8.59 0.38
CA LEU A 100 1.73 8.44 0.59
C LEU A 100 2.13 8.43 2.08
N LYS A 101 1.46 9.22 2.93
CA LYS A 101 1.65 9.17 4.40
C LYS A 101 1.28 7.79 4.96
N VAL A 102 0.11 7.27 4.59
CA VAL A 102 -0.33 5.92 4.98
C VAL A 102 0.65 4.87 4.48
N ALA A 103 1.08 4.96 3.21
CA ALA A 103 2.02 4.01 2.62
C ALA A 103 3.37 4.03 3.36
N ALA A 104 3.95 5.21 3.62
CA ALA A 104 5.23 5.34 4.29
C ALA A 104 5.22 4.75 5.71
N LEU A 105 4.24 5.17 6.53
CA LEU A 105 4.13 4.67 7.91
C LEU A 105 3.69 3.21 7.95
N GLY A 106 2.71 2.82 7.14
CA GLY A 106 2.22 1.45 7.06
C GLY A 106 3.30 0.46 6.61
N ILE A 107 4.09 0.77 5.59
CA ILE A 107 5.22 -0.05 5.12
C ILE A 107 6.27 -0.19 6.21
N THR A 108 6.62 0.92 6.88
CA THR A 108 7.62 0.91 7.96
C THR A 108 7.17 -0.01 9.10
N LEU A 109 5.96 0.19 9.61
CA LEU A 109 5.41 -0.63 10.69
C LEU A 109 5.22 -2.08 10.28
N ALA A 110 4.67 -2.33 9.07
CA ALA A 110 4.50 -3.68 8.54
C ALA A 110 5.83 -4.42 8.42
N THR A 111 6.89 -3.72 8.01
CA THR A 111 8.23 -4.32 7.87
C THR A 111 8.80 -4.66 9.25
N VAL A 112 8.75 -3.74 10.21
CA VAL A 112 9.27 -3.97 11.56
C VAL A 112 8.55 -5.15 12.23
N VAL A 113 7.20 -5.10 12.24
CA VAL A 113 6.39 -6.17 12.84
C VAL A 113 6.56 -7.49 12.07
N GLY A 114 6.55 -7.44 10.74
CA GLY A 114 6.69 -8.60 9.88
C GLY A 114 8.05 -9.31 10.04
N VAL A 115 9.13 -8.55 10.14
CA VAL A 115 10.47 -9.12 10.44
C VAL A 115 10.48 -9.76 11.81
N LEU A 116 9.95 -9.08 12.84
CA LEU A 116 9.86 -9.63 14.20
C LEU A 116 9.08 -10.95 14.23
N ILE A 117 7.85 -10.94 13.71
CA ILE A 117 7.00 -12.14 13.67
C ILE A 117 7.64 -13.26 12.82
N GLY A 118 8.24 -12.92 11.67
CA GLY A 118 8.93 -13.87 10.80
C GLY A 118 10.10 -14.59 11.51
N VAL A 119 10.87 -13.84 12.30
CA VAL A 119 11.95 -14.42 13.15
C VAL A 119 11.36 -15.28 14.28
N LEU A 120 10.29 -14.81 14.94
CA LEU A 120 9.62 -15.59 16.01
C LEU A 120 9.04 -16.91 15.46
N ARG A 121 8.61 -16.96 14.19
CA ARG A 121 8.18 -18.16 13.47
C ARG A 121 9.30 -19.21 13.28
N LEU A 122 10.56 -18.81 13.38
CA LEU A 122 11.71 -19.69 13.30
C LEU A 122 12.20 -20.16 14.69
N SER A 123 11.55 -19.70 15.77
CA SER A 123 11.91 -20.05 17.14
C SER A 123 11.77 -21.56 17.39
N ARG A 124 12.74 -22.13 18.14
CA ARG A 124 12.66 -23.50 18.66
C ARG A 124 11.66 -23.63 19.81
N ASN A 125 11.31 -22.54 20.46
CA ASN A 125 10.28 -22.54 21.50
C ASN A 125 8.91 -22.76 20.85
N TRP A 126 8.25 -23.85 21.23
CA TRP A 126 6.96 -24.24 20.69
C TRP A 126 5.88 -23.16 20.87
N LEU A 127 5.80 -22.56 22.07
CA LEU A 127 4.77 -21.55 22.37
C LEU A 127 4.96 -20.29 21.53
N VAL A 128 6.20 -19.78 21.43
CA VAL A 128 6.53 -18.60 20.64
C VAL A 128 6.19 -18.82 19.17
N ASN A 129 6.57 -20.00 18.63
CA ASN A 129 6.27 -20.34 17.25
C ASN A 129 4.76 -20.43 17.00
N ARG A 130 3.99 -21.05 17.94
CA ARG A 130 2.53 -21.20 17.81
C ARG A 130 1.79 -19.87 17.88
N LEU A 131 2.19 -18.97 18.79
CA LEU A 131 1.61 -17.63 18.88
C LEU A 131 1.89 -16.81 17.60
N ALA A 132 3.12 -16.85 17.11
CA ALA A 132 3.48 -16.19 15.85
C ALA A 132 2.73 -16.81 14.64
N LEU A 133 2.53 -18.13 14.62
CA LEU A 133 1.69 -18.80 13.62
C LEU A 133 0.25 -18.32 13.68
N ALA A 134 -0.35 -18.31 14.87
CA ALA A 134 -1.73 -17.88 15.06
C ALA A 134 -1.96 -16.44 14.58
N TYR A 135 -1.02 -15.53 14.87
CA TYR A 135 -1.03 -14.16 14.37
C TYR A 135 -1.09 -14.13 12.83
N VAL A 136 -0.18 -14.86 12.18
CA VAL A 136 -0.08 -14.88 10.71
C VAL A 136 -1.34 -15.46 10.10
N GLU A 137 -1.81 -16.62 10.59
CA GLU A 137 -2.99 -17.30 10.05
C GLU A 137 -4.26 -16.46 10.25
N PHE A 138 -4.45 -15.87 11.43
CA PHE A 138 -5.62 -15.04 11.71
C PHE A 138 -5.71 -13.85 10.75
N LEU A 139 -4.61 -13.09 10.60
CA LEU A 139 -4.62 -11.89 9.77
C LEU A 139 -4.69 -12.18 8.27
N ARG A 140 -4.05 -13.26 7.80
CA ARG A 140 -4.11 -13.64 6.38
C ARG A 140 -5.46 -14.21 5.95
N ASN A 141 -6.15 -14.89 6.84
CA ASN A 141 -7.43 -15.52 6.56
C ASN A 141 -8.65 -14.60 6.81
N THR A 142 -8.42 -13.39 7.36
CA THR A 142 -9.48 -12.40 7.58
C THR A 142 -9.42 -11.33 6.47
N PRO A 143 -10.55 -10.96 5.82
CA PRO A 143 -10.59 -9.92 4.81
C PRO A 143 -10.08 -8.58 5.35
N LEU A 144 -9.21 -7.90 4.59
CA LEU A 144 -8.57 -6.66 5.03
C LEU A 144 -9.58 -5.57 5.40
N LEU A 145 -10.66 -5.40 4.62
CA LEU A 145 -11.69 -4.39 4.91
C LEU A 145 -12.36 -4.64 6.27
N VAL A 146 -12.60 -5.90 6.63
CA VAL A 146 -13.14 -6.27 7.94
C VAL A 146 -12.18 -5.90 9.06
N GLN A 147 -10.86 -6.10 8.85
CA GLN A 147 -9.84 -5.67 9.80
C GLN A 147 -9.82 -4.15 9.96
N LEU A 148 -9.94 -3.38 8.88
CA LEU A 148 -10.02 -1.91 8.96
C LEU A 148 -11.25 -1.47 9.78
N PHE A 149 -12.41 -2.08 9.56
CA PHE A 149 -13.61 -1.80 10.35
C PHE A 149 -13.42 -2.18 11.83
N PHE A 150 -12.80 -3.32 12.11
CA PHE A 150 -12.51 -3.73 13.48
C PHE A 150 -11.60 -2.68 14.18
N TRP A 151 -10.48 -2.31 13.56
CA TRP A 151 -9.58 -1.31 14.14
C TRP A 151 -10.29 0.02 14.35
N TYR A 152 -11.05 0.48 13.37
CA TYR A 152 -11.73 1.78 13.46
C TYR A 152 -12.87 1.76 14.47
N PHE A 153 -13.88 0.89 14.31
CA PHE A 153 -15.11 0.89 15.10
C PHE A 153 -14.95 0.22 16.47
N ALA A 154 -14.22 -0.89 16.56
CA ALA A 154 -14.13 -1.67 17.78
C ALA A 154 -12.93 -1.29 18.66
N VAL A 155 -11.90 -0.65 18.11
CA VAL A 155 -10.71 -0.25 18.88
C VAL A 155 -10.64 1.27 19.03
N PHE A 156 -10.44 2.00 17.95
CA PHE A 156 -10.13 3.43 18.05
C PHE A 156 -11.32 4.29 18.46
N LEU A 157 -12.53 4.03 17.95
CA LEU A 157 -13.72 4.80 18.36
C LEU A 157 -14.20 4.47 19.78
N GLN A 158 -13.77 3.36 20.37
CA GLN A 158 -14.09 3.00 21.76
C GLN A 158 -13.12 3.64 22.77
N LEU A 159 -12.11 4.37 22.30
CA LEU A 159 -11.20 5.10 23.18
C LEU A 159 -11.92 6.26 23.88
N PRO A 160 -11.40 6.74 25.03
CA PRO A 160 -11.96 7.87 25.74
C PRO A 160 -12.15 9.10 24.84
N ASP A 161 -13.24 9.83 25.01
CA ASP A 161 -13.59 11.01 24.22
C ASP A 161 -12.81 12.27 24.62
N GLY A 162 -11.95 12.19 25.64
CA GLY A 162 -11.20 13.31 26.14
C GLY A 162 -12.00 14.25 27.04
N SER A 163 -13.22 13.88 27.44
CA SER A 163 -14.02 14.66 28.41
C SER A 163 -13.43 14.56 29.83
N ALA A 164 -13.89 15.43 30.72
CA ALA A 164 -13.51 15.35 32.14
C ALA A 164 -13.95 14.03 32.80
N GLN A 165 -15.00 13.36 32.27
CA GLN A 165 -15.52 12.08 32.73
C GLN A 165 -14.73 10.91 32.13
N HIS A 166 -14.23 11.05 30.90
CA HIS A 166 -13.44 10.04 30.17
C HIS A 166 -12.15 10.68 29.64
N PRO A 167 -11.17 10.94 30.54
CA PRO A 167 -9.94 11.65 30.19
C PRO A 167 -9.12 10.88 29.14
N PRO A 168 -8.32 11.58 28.33
CA PRO A 168 -7.46 10.92 27.36
C PRO A 168 -6.51 9.95 28.01
N LEU A 169 -6.22 8.83 27.34
CA LEU A 169 -5.14 7.93 27.78
C LEU A 169 -3.81 8.63 27.57
N ARG A 170 -2.98 8.66 28.60
CA ARG A 170 -1.72 9.41 28.66
C ARG A 170 -0.54 8.44 28.77
N PHE A 171 0.44 8.61 27.87
CA PHE A 171 1.65 7.81 27.87
C PHE A 171 2.89 8.70 27.81
N PHE A 172 3.99 8.22 28.38
CA PHE A 172 5.29 8.89 28.36
C PHE A 172 5.24 10.35 28.88
N ASN A 173 4.65 10.55 30.04
CA ASN A 173 4.57 11.88 30.68
C ASN A 173 3.79 12.91 29.84
N ASP A 174 2.63 12.51 29.33
CA ASP A 174 1.74 13.28 28.45
C ASP A 174 2.28 13.56 27.04
N PHE A 175 3.41 12.96 26.68
CA PHE A 175 3.94 13.11 25.33
C PHE A 175 3.04 12.44 24.26
N ILE A 176 2.36 11.34 24.62
CA ILE A 176 1.38 10.68 23.74
C ILE A 176 0.02 10.71 24.43
N LEU A 177 -0.93 11.33 23.76
CA LEU A 177 -2.33 11.40 24.18
C LEU A 177 -3.18 10.63 23.18
N LEU A 178 -4.02 9.73 23.68
CA LEU A 178 -4.86 8.87 22.85
C LEU A 178 -6.33 9.08 23.21
N THR A 179 -7.13 9.45 22.22
CA THR A 179 -8.57 9.66 22.33
C THR A 179 -9.30 9.00 21.16
N ASN A 180 -10.63 8.94 21.21
CA ASN A 180 -11.44 8.52 20.07
C ASN A 180 -11.39 9.49 18.87
N SER A 181 -10.85 10.70 19.07
CA SER A 181 -10.62 11.68 18.01
C SER A 181 -9.23 11.55 17.37
N GLY A 182 -8.34 10.73 17.93
CA GLY A 182 -7.02 10.43 17.37
C GLY A 182 -5.89 10.35 18.39
N LEU A 183 -4.67 10.30 17.86
CA LEU A 183 -3.42 10.33 18.61
C LEU A 183 -2.80 11.73 18.50
N VAL A 184 -2.30 12.24 19.60
CA VAL A 184 -1.55 13.50 19.64
C VAL A 184 -0.19 13.28 20.27
N PHE A 185 0.85 13.74 19.59
CA PHE A 185 2.24 13.70 20.07
C PHE A 185 2.72 15.09 20.45
N GLY A 186 3.19 15.28 21.69
CA GLY A 186 3.71 16.55 22.18
C GLY A 186 2.67 17.65 22.34
N GLY A 187 1.38 17.28 22.48
CA GLY A 187 0.30 18.21 22.78
C GLY A 187 0.17 18.48 24.28
N THR A 188 -0.48 19.57 24.63
CA THR A 188 -0.84 19.93 26.01
C THR A 188 -2.34 19.74 26.21
N VAL A 189 -2.72 19.17 27.35
CA VAL A 189 -4.13 19.04 27.72
C VAL A 189 -4.58 20.35 28.38
N VAL A 190 -5.50 21.04 27.73
CA VAL A 190 -6.08 22.29 28.23
C VAL A 190 -7.56 22.07 28.51
N GLU A 191 -8.01 22.45 29.68
CA GLU A 191 -9.43 22.41 30.01
C GLU A 191 -10.15 23.63 29.44
N ARG A 192 -11.10 23.41 28.53
CA ARG A 192 -12.00 24.44 27.99
C ARG A 192 -13.44 23.94 28.00
N PHE A 193 -14.36 24.72 28.60
CA PHE A 193 -15.80 24.41 28.64
C PHE A 193 -16.10 23.00 29.19
N ASN A 194 -15.44 22.62 30.29
CA ASN A 194 -15.58 21.29 30.92
C ASN A 194 -15.20 20.11 30.00
N ARG A 195 -14.37 20.37 28.98
CA ARG A 195 -13.73 19.36 28.12
C ARG A 195 -12.22 19.52 28.18
N LEU A 196 -11.54 18.38 28.21
CA LEU A 196 -10.10 18.34 28.06
C LEU A 196 -9.80 18.36 26.57
N ILE A 197 -9.37 19.50 26.05
CA ILE A 197 -8.97 19.68 24.67
C ILE A 197 -7.45 19.50 24.58
N VAL A 198 -7.00 18.72 23.65
CA VAL A 198 -5.57 18.63 23.38
C VAL A 198 -5.20 19.74 22.40
N ASP A 199 -4.38 20.68 22.88
CA ASP A 199 -3.90 21.82 22.10
C ASP A 199 -2.45 21.59 21.65
N GLY A 200 -2.14 21.96 20.43
CA GLY A 200 -0.80 21.78 19.85
C GLY A 200 -0.44 20.32 19.49
N GLY A 201 0.85 20.11 19.24
CA GLY A 201 1.40 18.80 18.90
C GLY A 201 1.06 18.28 17.50
N LEU A 202 1.60 17.11 17.17
CA LEU A 202 1.28 16.39 15.94
C LEU A 202 0.02 15.55 16.16
N GLN A 203 -1.08 15.95 15.55
CA GLN A 203 -2.36 15.25 15.65
C GLN A 203 -2.52 14.27 14.49
N LEU A 204 -2.77 12.99 14.79
CA LEU A 204 -3.13 11.97 13.82
C LEU A 204 -4.58 11.58 14.06
N THR A 205 -5.42 11.70 13.03
CA THR A 205 -6.85 11.37 13.17
C THR A 205 -7.06 9.88 13.44
N THR A 206 -8.20 9.55 14.01
CA THR A 206 -8.58 8.16 14.32
C THR A 206 -8.63 7.30 13.06
N GLU A 207 -9.17 7.83 11.96
CA GLU A 207 -9.23 7.16 10.67
C GLU A 207 -7.81 6.84 10.16
N PHE A 208 -6.90 7.83 10.23
CA PHE A 208 -5.51 7.64 9.84
C PHE A 208 -4.83 6.53 10.66
N ALA A 209 -4.98 6.58 11.98
CA ALA A 209 -4.40 5.58 12.88
C ALA A 209 -4.95 4.18 12.60
N ALA A 210 -6.27 4.06 12.42
CA ALA A 210 -6.93 2.79 12.11
C ALA A 210 -6.45 2.20 10.78
N VAL A 211 -6.34 3.03 9.73
CA VAL A 211 -5.82 2.59 8.42
C VAL A 211 -4.37 2.13 8.53
N VAL A 212 -3.50 2.92 9.17
CA VAL A 212 -2.07 2.59 9.31
C VAL A 212 -1.88 1.30 10.11
N VAL A 213 -2.56 1.15 11.25
CA VAL A 213 -2.47 -0.05 12.09
C VAL A 213 -3.05 -1.28 11.37
N GLY A 214 -4.23 -1.14 10.77
CA GLY A 214 -4.89 -2.25 10.07
C GLY A 214 -4.08 -2.74 8.87
N LEU A 215 -3.60 -1.82 8.02
CA LEU A 215 -2.75 -2.17 6.87
C LEU A 215 -1.40 -2.73 7.32
N ALA A 216 -0.80 -2.17 8.38
CA ALA A 216 0.46 -2.67 8.91
C ALA A 216 0.30 -4.07 9.50
N ALA A 217 -0.72 -4.34 10.29
CA ALA A 217 -1.01 -5.65 10.85
C ALA A 217 -1.24 -6.70 9.75
N TYR A 218 -2.11 -6.40 8.79
CA TYR A 218 -2.38 -7.28 7.64
C TYR A 218 -1.11 -7.58 6.85
N THR A 219 -0.40 -6.54 6.40
CA THR A 219 0.77 -6.69 5.53
C THR A 219 1.95 -7.34 6.26
N SER A 220 2.11 -7.09 7.58
CA SER A 220 3.16 -7.72 8.39
C SER A 220 3.03 -9.24 8.43
N SER A 221 1.82 -9.79 8.35
CA SER A 221 1.60 -11.23 8.31
C SER A 221 2.16 -11.87 7.04
N PHE A 222 2.05 -11.20 5.90
CA PHE A 222 2.66 -11.64 4.63
C PHE A 222 4.18 -11.46 4.65
N ILE A 223 4.67 -10.33 5.18
CA ILE A 223 6.10 -10.08 5.34
C ILE A 223 6.73 -11.13 6.26
N ALA A 224 6.07 -11.50 7.35
CA ALA A 224 6.55 -12.53 8.27
C ALA A 224 6.78 -13.86 7.56
N GLU A 225 5.88 -14.26 6.68
CA GLU A 225 6.01 -15.50 5.92
C GLU A 225 7.08 -15.42 4.83
N ILE A 226 7.25 -14.24 4.19
CA ILE A 226 8.35 -13.99 3.26
C ILE A 226 9.71 -14.10 3.97
N ILE A 227 9.84 -13.51 5.15
CA ILE A 227 11.07 -13.58 5.97
C ILE A 227 11.38 -15.05 6.36
N ARG A 228 10.38 -15.75 6.91
CA ARG A 228 10.52 -17.15 7.29
C ARG A 228 10.91 -18.02 6.08
N GLY A 229 10.18 -17.89 4.98
CA GLY A 229 10.42 -18.65 3.75
C GLY A 229 11.79 -18.37 3.14
N GLY A 230 12.20 -17.09 3.11
CA GLY A 230 13.50 -16.70 2.57
C GLY A 230 14.69 -17.21 3.38
N ILE A 231 14.57 -17.24 4.71
CA ILE A 231 15.62 -17.82 5.58
C ILE A 231 15.69 -19.35 5.40
N LEU A 232 14.54 -20.02 5.31
CA LEU A 232 14.48 -21.48 5.13
C LEU A 232 14.88 -21.93 3.72
N ALA A 233 14.83 -21.06 2.73
CA ALA A 233 15.26 -21.35 1.36
C ALA A 233 16.78 -21.46 1.21
N VAL A 234 17.56 -20.93 2.16
CA VAL A 234 19.02 -21.09 2.16
C VAL A 234 19.35 -22.54 2.57
N SER A 235 20.14 -23.22 1.75
CA SER A 235 20.54 -24.61 1.98
C SER A 235 21.18 -24.79 3.36
N ARG A 236 20.78 -25.84 4.08
CA ARG A 236 21.37 -26.21 5.38
C ARG A 236 22.88 -26.47 5.29
N GLY A 237 23.35 -26.97 4.17
CA GLY A 237 24.79 -27.21 3.91
C GLY A 237 25.62 -25.93 3.99
N GLN A 238 25.05 -24.75 3.69
CA GLN A 238 25.74 -23.47 3.86
C GLN A 238 26.04 -23.18 5.35
N MET A 239 25.09 -23.45 6.22
CA MET A 239 25.27 -23.33 7.66
C MET A 239 26.28 -24.36 8.20
N GLU A 240 26.20 -25.61 7.73
CA GLU A 240 27.10 -26.69 8.14
C GLU A 240 28.54 -26.41 7.69
N ALA A 241 28.74 -26.03 6.43
CA ALA A 241 30.05 -25.65 5.91
C ALA A 241 30.67 -24.47 6.67
N ALA A 242 29.87 -23.43 6.95
CA ALA A 242 30.34 -22.30 7.73
C ALA A 242 30.79 -22.70 9.15
N ARG A 243 30.05 -23.61 9.79
CA ARG A 243 30.40 -24.12 11.13
C ARG A 243 31.63 -25.03 11.09
N SER A 244 31.82 -25.80 10.04
CA SER A 244 33.03 -26.64 9.85
C SER A 244 34.29 -25.78 9.68
N LEU A 245 34.15 -24.55 9.18
CA LEU A 245 35.21 -23.53 9.13
C LEU A 245 35.44 -22.80 10.47
N GLY A 246 34.78 -23.20 11.57
CA GLY A 246 34.94 -22.64 12.90
C GLY A 246 34.07 -21.42 13.19
N LEU A 247 33.13 -21.04 12.29
CA LEU A 247 32.23 -19.94 12.58
C LEU A 247 31.19 -20.31 13.63
N THR A 248 30.95 -19.40 14.59
CA THR A 248 29.83 -19.56 15.53
C THR A 248 28.51 -19.47 14.77
N TYR A 249 27.42 -20.00 15.34
CA TYR A 249 26.10 -19.98 14.71
C TYR A 249 25.67 -18.54 14.32
N GLY A 250 25.89 -17.57 15.19
CA GLY A 250 25.53 -16.16 14.92
C GLY A 250 26.36 -15.54 13.78
N LEU A 251 27.66 -15.83 13.72
CA LEU A 251 28.53 -15.38 12.62
C LEU A 251 28.15 -16.06 11.30
N ALA A 252 27.91 -17.36 11.29
CA ALA A 252 27.46 -18.10 10.11
C ALA A 252 26.11 -17.58 9.62
N LEU A 253 25.15 -17.30 10.52
CA LEU A 253 23.87 -16.68 10.18
C LEU A 253 24.08 -15.30 9.54
N ARG A 254 24.88 -14.43 10.16
CA ARG A 254 25.07 -13.05 9.72
C ARG A 254 25.86 -12.93 8.41
N LEU A 255 26.93 -13.73 8.26
CA LEU A 255 27.87 -13.57 7.15
C LEU A 255 27.54 -14.44 5.94
N ILE A 256 26.85 -15.58 6.12
CA ILE A 256 26.58 -16.54 5.05
C ILE A 256 25.09 -16.64 4.74
N VAL A 257 24.25 -16.91 5.75
CA VAL A 257 22.83 -17.18 5.52
C VAL A 257 22.05 -15.91 5.24
N LEU A 258 22.22 -14.87 6.05
CA LEU A 258 21.42 -13.64 5.94
C LEU A 258 21.62 -12.90 4.59
N PRO A 259 22.84 -12.74 4.04
CA PRO A 259 23.02 -12.12 2.72
C PRO A 259 22.34 -12.92 1.60
N GLN A 260 22.36 -14.26 1.67
CA GLN A 260 21.68 -15.11 0.69
C GLN A 260 20.15 -15.02 0.86
N ALA A 261 19.66 -15.10 2.10
CA ALA A 261 18.24 -14.95 2.41
C ALA A 261 17.68 -13.60 1.93
N LEU A 262 18.40 -12.48 2.14
CA LEU A 262 17.96 -11.15 1.70
C LEU A 262 17.75 -11.07 0.19
N ARG A 263 18.56 -11.75 -0.61
CA ARG A 263 18.36 -11.80 -2.06
C ARG A 263 17.05 -12.49 -2.45
N ILE A 264 16.60 -13.46 -1.65
CA ILE A 264 15.32 -14.16 -1.84
C ILE A 264 14.14 -13.35 -1.29
N ILE A 265 14.33 -12.65 -0.17
CA ILE A 265 13.32 -11.89 0.57
C ILE A 265 12.94 -10.58 -0.15
N ILE A 266 13.93 -9.83 -0.65
CA ILE A 266 13.73 -8.47 -1.18
C ILE A 266 12.76 -8.42 -2.37
N PRO A 267 12.79 -9.32 -3.38
CA PRO A 267 11.85 -9.26 -4.48
C PRO A 267 10.37 -9.33 -4.06
N PRO A 268 9.92 -10.32 -3.26
CA PRO A 268 8.52 -10.39 -2.84
C PRO A 268 8.12 -9.28 -1.84
N LEU A 269 9.06 -8.72 -1.04
CA LEU A 269 8.77 -7.56 -0.20
C LEU A 269 8.29 -6.36 -1.03
N GLY A 270 8.91 -6.12 -2.18
CA GLY A 270 8.49 -5.04 -3.07
C GLY A 270 7.03 -5.16 -3.51
N SER A 271 6.57 -6.37 -3.79
CA SER A 271 5.17 -6.62 -4.12
C SER A 271 4.23 -6.30 -2.93
N GLN A 272 4.66 -6.61 -1.69
CA GLN A 272 3.86 -6.27 -0.50
C GLN A 272 3.77 -4.76 -0.27
N PHE A 273 4.81 -4.00 -0.55
CA PHE A 273 4.79 -2.54 -0.43
C PHE A 273 3.85 -1.90 -1.46
N LEU A 274 3.87 -2.40 -2.70
CA LEU A 274 2.92 -1.99 -3.74
C LEU A 274 1.47 -2.35 -3.36
N ASN A 275 1.25 -3.55 -2.82
CA ASN A 275 -0.06 -4.00 -2.37
C ASN A 275 -0.58 -3.15 -1.22
N LEU A 276 0.23 -2.85 -0.19
CA LEU A 276 -0.15 -1.98 0.91
C LEU A 276 -0.59 -0.60 0.41
N THR A 277 0.19 -0.01 -0.51
CA THR A 277 -0.11 1.31 -1.08
C THR A 277 -1.43 1.31 -1.85
N LYS A 278 -1.73 0.25 -2.63
CA LYS A 278 -3.01 0.12 -3.34
C LYS A 278 -4.16 -0.15 -2.38
N ASN A 279 -3.93 -0.98 -1.37
CA ASN A 279 -4.94 -1.34 -0.36
C ASN A 279 -5.32 -0.15 0.53
N SER A 280 -4.54 0.94 0.55
CA SER A 280 -4.95 2.17 1.25
C SER A 280 -6.27 2.72 0.73
N SER A 281 -6.65 2.43 -0.53
CA SER A 281 -7.95 2.79 -1.10
C SER A 281 -9.15 2.19 -0.37
N LEU A 282 -8.96 1.06 0.36
CA LEU A 282 -10.00 0.48 1.21
C LEU A 282 -10.35 1.37 2.42
N ALA A 283 -9.52 2.35 2.73
CA ALA A 283 -9.78 3.37 3.75
C ALA A 283 -11.02 4.24 3.44
N LEU A 284 -11.50 4.24 2.19
CA LEU A 284 -12.81 4.78 1.80
C LEU A 284 -13.92 4.23 2.71
N GLY A 285 -13.86 2.94 3.10
CA GLY A 285 -14.87 2.31 3.95
C GLY A 285 -15.00 2.90 5.36
N ILE A 286 -13.96 3.57 5.86
CA ILE A 286 -13.96 4.25 7.17
C ILE A 286 -13.85 5.76 7.07
N GLY A 287 -14.00 6.31 5.85
CA GLY A 287 -14.05 7.76 5.63
C GLY A 287 -12.70 8.48 5.65
N TYR A 288 -11.57 7.76 5.64
CA TYR A 288 -10.27 8.42 5.55
C TYR A 288 -10.04 9.02 4.15
N ALA A 289 -9.75 10.30 4.10
CA ALA A 289 -9.63 11.06 2.86
C ALA A 289 -8.26 10.82 2.17
N GLU A 290 -8.02 9.60 1.70
CA GLU A 290 -6.95 9.26 0.79
C GLU A 290 -7.35 9.55 -0.68
N PHE A 291 -6.51 9.19 -1.65
CA PHE A 291 -6.68 9.59 -3.04
C PHE A 291 -8.02 9.16 -3.66
N LEU A 292 -8.46 7.91 -3.46
CA LEU A 292 -9.75 7.43 -4.00
C LEU A 292 -10.94 8.11 -3.31
N THR A 293 -10.86 8.32 -2.00
CA THR A 293 -11.91 8.99 -1.22
C THR A 293 -12.06 10.44 -1.64
N ALA A 294 -10.95 11.17 -1.76
CA ALA A 294 -10.94 12.54 -2.24
C ALA A 294 -11.52 12.64 -3.67
N ALA A 295 -11.11 11.73 -4.54
CA ALA A 295 -11.62 11.66 -5.91
C ALA A 295 -13.11 11.34 -5.98
N ASN A 296 -13.62 10.43 -5.15
CA ASN A 296 -15.06 10.14 -5.08
C ASN A 296 -15.86 11.39 -4.67
N THR A 297 -15.36 12.17 -3.72
CA THR A 297 -15.99 13.44 -3.31
C THR A 297 -15.98 14.44 -4.47
N VAL A 298 -14.83 14.58 -5.15
CA VAL A 298 -14.71 15.43 -6.35
C VAL A 298 -15.69 14.98 -7.44
N SER A 299 -15.74 13.68 -7.72
CA SER A 299 -16.65 13.09 -8.72
C SER A 299 -18.12 13.39 -8.41
N SER A 300 -18.51 13.22 -7.15
CA SER A 300 -19.89 13.45 -6.69
C SER A 300 -20.31 14.91 -6.76
N GLN A 301 -19.40 15.84 -6.46
CA GLN A 301 -19.71 17.28 -6.46
C GLN A 301 -19.60 17.92 -7.84
N SER A 302 -18.60 17.51 -8.63
CA SER A 302 -18.39 18.07 -9.97
C SER A 302 -19.26 17.41 -11.05
N PHE A 303 -19.85 16.24 -10.77
CA PHE A 303 -20.52 15.36 -11.74
C PHE A 303 -19.61 14.95 -12.91
N ARG A 304 -18.28 14.92 -12.68
CA ARG A 304 -17.23 14.59 -13.66
C ARG A 304 -16.57 13.25 -13.36
N SER A 305 -17.38 12.19 -13.31
CA SER A 305 -16.91 10.87 -12.88
C SER A 305 -15.85 10.29 -13.82
N LEU A 306 -15.99 10.45 -15.14
CA LEU A 306 -15.06 9.89 -16.12
C LEU A 306 -13.66 10.51 -16.00
N GLU A 307 -13.60 11.85 -15.98
CA GLU A 307 -12.35 12.59 -15.84
C GLU A 307 -11.68 12.24 -14.50
N THR A 308 -12.47 12.23 -13.42
CA THR A 308 -11.96 11.96 -12.07
C THR A 308 -11.40 10.54 -11.97
N PHE A 309 -12.13 9.51 -12.41
CA PHE A 309 -11.64 8.12 -12.37
C PHE A 309 -10.47 7.88 -13.32
N THR A 310 -10.39 8.58 -14.43
CA THR A 310 -9.19 8.54 -15.29
C THR A 310 -7.96 9.01 -14.53
N ILE A 311 -8.07 10.13 -13.80
CA ILE A 311 -6.95 10.63 -12.98
C ILE A 311 -6.62 9.68 -11.84
N VAL A 312 -7.61 9.09 -11.17
CA VAL A 312 -7.35 8.08 -10.12
C VAL A 312 -6.56 6.90 -10.68
N THR A 313 -6.97 6.38 -11.83
CA THR A 313 -6.29 5.25 -12.48
C THR A 313 -4.84 5.61 -12.83
N LEU A 314 -4.64 6.75 -13.47
CA LEU A 314 -3.29 7.23 -13.81
C LEU A 314 -2.47 7.56 -12.57
N GLY A 315 -3.06 8.15 -11.55
CA GLY A 315 -2.39 8.48 -10.30
C GLY A 315 -1.87 7.25 -9.56
N TYR A 316 -2.70 6.21 -9.37
CA TYR A 316 -2.23 4.95 -8.77
C TYR A 316 -1.20 4.23 -9.63
N LEU A 317 -1.31 4.33 -10.97
CA LEU A 317 -0.30 3.79 -11.88
C LEU A 317 1.04 4.50 -11.67
N ILE A 318 1.04 5.84 -11.65
CA ILE A 318 2.25 6.66 -11.42
C ILE A 318 2.87 6.33 -10.05
N ILE A 319 2.06 6.33 -8.98
CA ILE A 319 2.51 5.97 -7.63
C ILE A 319 3.18 4.58 -7.64
N SER A 320 2.54 3.60 -8.30
CA SER A 320 3.07 2.24 -8.39
C SER A 320 4.37 2.18 -9.18
N LEU A 321 4.50 2.92 -10.27
CA LEU A 321 5.73 3.00 -11.07
C LEU A 321 6.87 3.67 -10.29
N VAL A 322 6.59 4.75 -9.55
CA VAL A 322 7.58 5.43 -8.70
C VAL A 322 8.09 4.49 -7.61
N ILE A 323 7.19 3.83 -6.89
CA ILE A 323 7.57 2.85 -5.84
C ILE A 323 8.39 1.71 -6.47
N SER A 324 7.97 1.18 -7.62
CA SER A 324 8.71 0.13 -8.36
C SER A 324 10.10 0.59 -8.75
N ALA A 325 10.25 1.81 -9.24
CA ALA A 325 11.55 2.39 -9.60
C ALA A 325 12.48 2.51 -8.39
N ILE A 326 11.96 3.02 -7.26
CA ILE A 326 12.72 3.10 -5.99
C ILE A 326 13.18 1.71 -5.54
N LEU A 327 12.28 0.73 -5.57
CA LEU A 327 12.60 -0.65 -5.19
C LEU A 327 13.64 -1.29 -6.12
N ASN A 328 13.58 -1.02 -7.41
CA ASN A 328 14.57 -1.51 -8.38
C ASN A 328 15.95 -0.88 -8.16
N LEU A 329 16.01 0.41 -7.81
CA LEU A 329 17.25 1.07 -7.41
C LEU A 329 17.86 0.44 -6.14
N ILE A 330 17.05 0.11 -5.15
CA ILE A 330 17.49 -0.58 -3.94
C ILE A 330 18.01 -1.98 -4.28
N ARG A 331 17.28 -2.75 -5.11
CA ARG A 331 17.67 -4.09 -5.57
C ARG A 331 19.01 -4.09 -6.28
N SER A 332 19.23 -3.16 -7.20
CA SER A 332 20.48 -3.06 -7.97
C SER A 332 21.69 -2.80 -7.08
N ARG A 333 21.53 -2.05 -6.00
CA ARG A 333 22.61 -1.79 -5.04
C ARG A 333 22.95 -2.97 -4.12
N ILE A 334 21.98 -3.88 -3.89
CA ILE A 334 22.18 -5.07 -3.03
C ILE A 334 22.66 -6.29 -3.86
N GLY A 335 22.87 -6.12 -5.18
CA GLY A 335 23.37 -7.18 -6.06
C GLY A 335 22.34 -8.32 -6.27
N VAL A 336 21.04 -7.99 -6.25
CA VAL A 336 19.95 -8.92 -6.61
C VAL A 336 19.72 -8.79 -8.12
N PRO A 337 19.92 -9.87 -8.92
CA PRO A 337 19.70 -9.80 -10.37
C PRO A 337 18.25 -9.40 -10.68
N ALA A 338 18.07 -8.60 -11.73
CA ALA A 338 16.75 -8.34 -12.29
C ALA A 338 16.18 -9.65 -12.85
N THR A 339 15.01 -10.05 -12.41
CA THR A 339 14.25 -11.17 -12.97
C THR A 339 13.48 -10.71 -14.19
#